data_ac54e8feaaa641cabc0b92652e2a4587
#
_entry.id   ac54e8feaaa641cabc0b92652e2a4587
#
_cell.length_a   1.000
_cell.length_b   1.000
_cell.length_c   1.000
_cell.angle_alpha   90.00
_cell.angle_beta   90.00
_cell.angle_gamma   90.00
#
_symmetry.space_group_name_H-M   'P 1'
#
loop_
_entity.id
_entity.type
_entity.pdbx_description
1 polymer ?
#
loop_
_entity_poly.entity_id
_entity_poly.type
_entity_poly.pdbx_seq_one_letter_code
_entity_poly.pdbx_strand_id
1 'polypeptide(L)'
;MKLIILGRGNAGCLSAIHFSHFRNFTNKKVEIELIYDSKIKPVPTGQGTTLPFPISLFHSFGSDYVNSLPFTLKSGIMYENWSSKNKKLFHGFPLGRYGLHFNPEDFQNYVCNNLKINFSEKDENIINYENLDADFIIDCRGTPKTFENYDKLVNPLNCALLAELPKKENDVKYTRCVATPDGWCFYIPLPTKTSVGYLYNNKITTLNKATDNFKKLFKVKKINHIFPFRQYISKNPIIDKRVLLNGNKLFFLEPLEATAMGTYLWTARCHFSYIFENWTIKQTEEQIKDHIFKIQNFILYHYSNYSIYKNKFWKYAKNLWETTETDTLDKELNTIKKFTNIEYEKTRSSDYQYAQWHQTSIKQWYEKDV
;
A
#
# COMPACT_ATOMS: atom_id res chain seq x y z
N MET A 1 3.15 -30.84 -0.73
CA MET A 1 2.11 -29.81 -0.66
C MET A 1 2.28 -28.88 -1.86
N LYS A 2 1.19 -28.61 -2.55
CA LYS A 2 1.17 -27.70 -3.71
C LYS A 2 0.43 -26.41 -3.37
N LEU A 3 1.09 -25.27 -3.57
CA LEU A 3 0.57 -23.93 -3.40
C LEU A 3 0.47 -23.23 -4.76
N ILE A 4 -0.73 -22.80 -5.12
CA ILE A 4 -0.96 -22.00 -6.31
C ILE A 4 -1.18 -20.54 -5.92
N ILE A 5 -0.51 -19.62 -6.62
CA ILE A 5 -0.71 -18.17 -6.49
C ILE A 5 -1.34 -17.68 -7.79
N LEU A 6 -2.50 -17.02 -7.70
CA LEU A 6 -3.21 -16.50 -8.88
C LEU A 6 -2.96 -14.99 -9.04
N GLY A 7 -2.47 -14.61 -10.21
CA GLY A 7 -2.18 -13.22 -10.56
C GLY A 7 -0.74 -12.79 -10.23
N ARG A 8 -0.03 -12.24 -11.22
CA ARG A 8 1.34 -11.73 -11.07
C ARG A 8 1.45 -10.25 -10.70
N GLY A 9 0.35 -9.63 -10.25
CA GLY A 9 0.38 -8.28 -9.70
C GLY A 9 1.32 -8.18 -8.49
N ASN A 10 1.53 -6.97 -7.96
CA ASN A 10 2.44 -6.75 -6.83
C ASN A 10 2.17 -7.69 -5.65
N ALA A 11 0.89 -7.94 -5.32
CA ALA A 11 0.52 -8.86 -4.23
C ALA A 11 0.90 -10.32 -4.53
N GLY A 12 0.70 -10.78 -5.77
CA GLY A 12 1.08 -12.14 -6.17
C GLY A 12 2.59 -12.34 -6.15
N CYS A 13 3.34 -11.38 -6.70
CA CYS A 13 4.80 -11.39 -6.65
C CYS A 13 5.33 -11.40 -5.22
N LEU A 14 4.76 -10.58 -4.32
CA LEU A 14 5.16 -10.55 -2.91
C LEU A 14 4.79 -11.82 -2.15
N SER A 15 3.63 -12.40 -2.43
CA SER A 15 3.25 -13.72 -1.89
C SER A 15 4.25 -14.78 -2.36
N ALA A 16 4.58 -14.78 -3.65
CA ALA A 16 5.54 -15.74 -4.22
C ALA A 16 6.94 -15.59 -3.59
N ILE A 17 7.44 -14.36 -3.44
CA ILE A 17 8.70 -14.05 -2.74
C ILE A 17 8.66 -14.59 -1.31
N HIS A 18 7.60 -14.25 -0.56
CA HIS A 18 7.47 -14.67 0.84
C HIS A 18 7.47 -16.19 0.98
N PHE A 19 6.60 -16.88 0.26
CA PHE A 19 6.48 -18.34 0.35
C PHE A 19 7.70 -19.05 -0.21
N SER A 20 8.34 -18.56 -1.28
CA SER A 20 9.57 -19.13 -1.83
C SER A 20 10.73 -19.06 -0.84
N HIS A 21 10.84 -17.95 -0.09
CA HIS A 21 11.87 -17.80 0.94
C HIS A 21 11.59 -18.72 2.13
N PHE A 22 10.41 -18.59 2.72
CA PHE A 22 10.09 -19.23 4.00
C PHE A 22 9.79 -20.72 3.90
N ARG A 23 9.44 -21.27 2.70
CA ARG A 23 9.27 -22.74 2.53
C ARG A 23 10.48 -23.54 2.97
N ASN A 24 11.68 -22.97 2.86
CA ASN A 24 12.92 -23.63 3.24
C ASN A 24 13.07 -23.84 4.76
N PHE A 25 12.27 -23.14 5.54
CA PHE A 25 12.23 -23.25 7.01
C PHE A 25 11.08 -24.14 7.50
N THR A 26 10.36 -24.78 6.58
CA THR A 26 9.30 -25.75 6.92
C THR A 26 9.82 -27.18 6.77
N ASN A 27 9.25 -28.11 7.52
CA ASN A 27 9.54 -29.55 7.38
C ASN A 27 8.79 -30.20 6.21
N LYS A 28 8.12 -29.40 5.36
CA LYS A 28 7.31 -29.90 4.24
C LYS A 28 7.93 -29.52 2.91
N LYS A 29 7.95 -30.47 1.96
CA LYS A 29 8.27 -30.13 0.57
C LYS A 29 7.09 -29.30 -0.01
N VAL A 30 7.36 -28.05 -0.38
CA VAL A 30 6.35 -27.12 -0.92
C VAL A 30 6.68 -26.81 -2.37
N GLU A 31 5.80 -27.19 -3.26
CA GLU A 31 5.80 -26.78 -4.67
C GLU A 31 4.97 -25.49 -4.81
N ILE A 32 5.53 -24.48 -5.46
CA ILE A 32 4.86 -23.19 -5.66
C ILE A 32 4.73 -22.96 -7.16
N GLU A 33 3.51 -22.67 -7.59
CA GLU A 33 3.18 -22.27 -8.95
C GLU A 33 2.47 -20.91 -8.95
N LEU A 34 2.96 -19.95 -9.74
CA LEU A 34 2.29 -18.68 -9.97
C LEU A 34 1.62 -18.69 -11.34
N ILE A 35 0.29 -18.64 -11.36
CA ILE A 35 -0.52 -18.60 -12.58
C ILE A 35 -0.94 -17.15 -12.87
N TYR A 36 -0.75 -16.69 -14.09
CA TYR A 36 -1.07 -15.33 -14.49
C TYR A 36 -1.59 -15.24 -15.92
N ASP A 37 -2.27 -14.16 -16.24
CA ASP A 37 -2.68 -13.78 -17.59
C ASP A 37 -1.82 -12.59 -18.06
N SER A 38 -1.03 -12.79 -19.12
CA SER A 38 -0.13 -11.75 -19.66
C SER A 38 -0.86 -10.57 -20.29
N LYS A 39 -2.16 -10.74 -20.62
CA LYS A 39 -3.01 -9.67 -21.16
C LYS A 39 -3.38 -8.62 -20.13
N ILE A 40 -3.36 -9.02 -18.83
CA ILE A 40 -3.67 -8.11 -17.71
C ILE A 40 -2.44 -7.27 -17.41
N LYS A 41 -2.52 -6.00 -17.73
CA LYS A 41 -1.43 -5.06 -17.46
C LYS A 41 -1.55 -4.45 -16.07
N PRO A 42 -0.42 -4.15 -15.40
CA PRO A 42 -0.44 -3.43 -14.14
C PRO A 42 -1.01 -2.02 -14.32
N VAL A 43 -1.57 -1.46 -13.24
CA VAL A 43 -2.00 -0.05 -13.24
C VAL A 43 -0.77 0.82 -13.51
N PRO A 44 -0.82 1.71 -14.53
CA PRO A 44 0.34 2.49 -14.97
C PRO A 44 0.60 3.67 -14.01
N THR A 45 0.98 3.36 -12.79
CA THR A 45 1.35 4.35 -11.77
C THR A 45 2.57 3.86 -11.00
N GLY A 46 3.50 4.77 -10.71
CA GLY A 46 4.65 4.46 -9.87
C GLY A 46 4.24 3.97 -8.49
N GLN A 47 5.01 3.05 -7.95
CA GLN A 47 4.82 2.52 -6.60
C GLN A 47 5.87 3.08 -5.66
N GLY A 48 5.43 3.48 -4.46
CA GLY A 48 6.30 3.71 -3.32
C GLY A 48 6.15 2.58 -2.31
N THR A 49 7.23 2.23 -1.64
CA THR A 49 7.20 1.18 -0.63
C THR A 49 7.55 1.67 0.76
N THR A 50 7.38 0.80 1.72
CA THR A 50 7.84 0.91 3.09
C THR A 50 9.04 -0.03 3.31
N LEU A 51 9.63 0.00 4.50
CA LEU A 51 10.89 -0.68 4.82
C LEU A 51 10.89 -2.21 4.67
N PRO A 52 9.80 -2.98 4.90
CA PRO A 52 9.80 -4.43 4.71
C PRO A 52 10.07 -4.87 3.28
N PHE A 53 9.77 -4.03 2.29
CA PHE A 53 9.88 -4.42 0.89
C PHE A 53 11.32 -4.68 0.44
N PRO A 54 12.31 -3.78 0.62
CA PRO A 54 13.70 -4.08 0.29
C PRO A 54 14.26 -5.29 1.04
N ILE A 55 13.83 -5.48 2.30
CA ILE A 55 14.22 -6.64 3.11
C ILE A 55 13.73 -7.94 2.46
N SER A 56 12.48 -7.97 1.98
CA SER A 56 11.92 -9.13 1.29
C SER A 56 12.68 -9.46 -0.01
N LEU A 57 13.06 -8.42 -0.76
CA LEU A 57 13.86 -8.61 -1.96
C LEU A 57 15.24 -9.20 -1.63
N PHE A 58 15.89 -8.66 -0.60
CA PHE A 58 17.20 -9.16 -0.15
C PHE A 58 17.13 -10.62 0.31
N HIS A 59 16.11 -11.03 1.03
CA HIS A 59 15.93 -12.42 1.46
C HIS A 59 15.80 -13.39 0.29
N SER A 60 15.18 -12.99 -0.81
CA SER A 60 14.92 -13.89 -1.95
C SER A 60 15.95 -13.80 -3.06
N PHE A 61 16.61 -12.66 -3.23
CA PHE A 61 17.49 -12.37 -4.36
C PHE A 61 18.90 -11.91 -3.93
N GLY A 62 19.19 -11.86 -2.61
CA GLY A 62 20.45 -11.29 -2.13
C GLY A 62 20.59 -9.81 -2.55
N SER A 63 21.79 -9.39 -2.92
CA SER A 63 22.06 -8.02 -3.40
C SER A 63 21.78 -7.82 -4.90
N ASP A 64 21.48 -8.88 -5.65
CA ASP A 64 21.36 -8.84 -7.11
C ASP A 64 20.25 -7.92 -7.61
N TYR A 65 19.16 -7.76 -6.81
CA TYR A 65 18.08 -6.86 -7.17
C TYR A 65 18.53 -5.39 -7.29
N VAL A 66 19.59 -5.00 -6.57
CA VAL A 66 20.09 -3.62 -6.58
C VAL A 66 20.59 -3.20 -7.96
N ASN A 67 21.17 -4.16 -8.70
CA ASN A 67 21.74 -3.91 -10.03
C ASN A 67 20.76 -4.22 -11.17
N SER A 68 19.73 -5.03 -10.90
CA SER A 68 18.90 -5.62 -11.97
C SER A 68 17.45 -5.10 -11.97
N LEU A 69 16.93 -4.64 -10.82
CA LEU A 69 15.60 -4.03 -10.74
C LEU A 69 15.73 -2.51 -10.86
N PRO A 70 15.12 -1.86 -11.87
CA PRO A 70 15.12 -0.41 -11.96
C PRO A 70 14.29 0.23 -10.83
N PHE A 71 14.94 1.00 -9.95
CA PHE A 71 14.27 1.75 -8.87
C PHE A 71 14.97 3.05 -8.54
N THR A 72 14.29 3.91 -7.77
CA THR A 72 14.92 5.02 -7.04
C THR A 72 14.73 4.81 -5.54
N LEU A 73 15.68 5.30 -4.74
CA LEU A 73 15.60 5.22 -3.28
C LEU A 73 14.47 6.11 -2.76
N LYS A 74 13.75 5.62 -1.75
CA LYS A 74 12.77 6.37 -0.98
C LYS A 74 13.25 6.52 0.46
N SER A 75 13.64 7.74 0.84
CA SER A 75 14.13 8.07 2.19
C SER A 75 13.02 8.46 3.17
N GLY A 76 11.77 8.57 2.69
CA GLY A 76 10.64 8.99 3.50
C GLY A 76 9.48 9.56 2.69
N ILE A 77 8.64 10.34 3.36
CA ILE A 77 7.48 11.02 2.77
C ILE A 77 7.53 12.50 3.17
N MET A 78 7.39 13.39 2.21
CA MET A 78 7.23 14.82 2.42
C MET A 78 5.76 15.20 2.29
N TYR A 79 5.18 15.67 3.37
CA TYR A 79 3.82 16.22 3.39
C TYR A 79 3.88 17.71 3.18
N GLU A 80 3.24 18.21 2.12
CA GLU A 80 3.22 19.62 1.76
C GLU A 80 1.79 20.16 1.84
N ASN A 81 1.62 21.33 2.45
CA ASN A 81 0.33 22.02 2.63
C ASN A 81 -0.69 21.29 3.55
N TRP A 82 -0.27 20.32 4.34
CA TRP A 82 -1.13 19.62 5.32
C TRP A 82 -1.28 20.39 6.64
N SER A 83 -0.62 21.53 6.78
CA SER A 83 -0.69 22.42 7.92
C SER A 83 -0.58 23.87 7.46
N SER A 84 -1.29 24.77 8.14
CA SER A 84 -1.19 26.21 7.90
C SER A 84 0.09 26.82 8.48
N LYS A 85 0.61 26.28 9.57
CA LYS A 85 1.84 26.73 10.23
C LYS A 85 3.08 26.07 9.60
N ASN A 86 3.11 24.75 9.54
CA ASN A 86 4.21 23.96 9.00
C ASN A 86 3.86 23.45 7.61
N LYS A 87 4.19 24.25 6.58
CA LYS A 87 3.86 23.91 5.18
C LYS A 87 4.55 22.66 4.66
N LYS A 88 5.62 22.19 5.30
CA LYS A 88 6.37 20.99 4.93
C LYS A 88 6.69 20.19 6.18
N LEU A 89 6.25 18.94 6.20
CA LEU A 89 6.54 17.97 7.25
C LEU A 89 7.21 16.76 6.61
N PHE A 90 8.42 16.44 7.03
CA PHE A 90 9.17 15.31 6.49
C PHE A 90 9.14 14.15 7.48
N HIS A 91 8.44 13.08 7.08
CA HIS A 91 8.55 11.79 7.74
C HIS A 91 9.71 11.02 7.12
N GLY A 92 10.90 11.13 7.72
CA GLY A 92 12.10 10.42 7.28
C GLY A 92 12.11 8.98 7.79
N PHE A 93 12.60 8.05 6.98
CA PHE A 93 12.87 6.70 7.46
C PHE A 93 14.10 6.68 8.36
N PRO A 94 14.21 5.72 9.30
CA PRO A 94 15.38 5.60 10.18
C PRO A 94 16.69 5.52 9.39
N LEU A 95 17.79 6.03 9.98
CA LEU A 95 19.10 6.04 9.36
C LEU A 95 19.51 4.65 8.88
N GLY A 96 20.02 4.58 7.65
CA GLY A 96 20.42 3.32 7.00
C GLY A 96 19.27 2.47 6.49
N ARG A 97 18.01 2.93 6.61
CA ARG A 97 16.85 2.25 6.06
C ARG A 97 16.18 3.07 4.96
N TYR A 98 15.60 2.38 3.99
CA TYR A 98 14.97 3.01 2.83
C TYR A 98 13.83 2.14 2.29
N GLY A 99 12.89 2.77 1.64
CA GLY A 99 11.95 2.14 0.72
C GLY A 99 12.42 2.33 -0.71
N LEU A 100 11.63 1.85 -1.65
CA LEU A 100 11.90 1.98 -3.08
C LEU A 100 10.74 2.68 -3.80
N HIS A 101 11.06 3.37 -4.89
CA HIS A 101 10.10 3.75 -5.91
C HIS A 101 10.41 2.98 -7.18
N PHE A 102 9.44 2.32 -7.76
CA PHE A 102 9.62 1.51 -8.96
C PHE A 102 8.35 1.49 -9.84
N ASN A 103 8.52 1.08 -11.08
CA ASN A 103 7.42 0.79 -11.97
C ASN A 103 6.91 -0.65 -11.66
N PRO A 104 5.60 -0.87 -11.45
CA PRO A 104 5.06 -2.21 -11.21
C PRO A 104 5.45 -3.26 -12.26
N GLU A 105 5.47 -2.88 -13.53
CA GLU A 105 5.82 -3.80 -14.61
C GLU A 105 7.27 -4.29 -14.49
N ASP A 106 8.22 -3.39 -14.17
CA ASP A 106 9.63 -3.75 -13.99
C ASP A 106 9.81 -4.73 -12.82
N PHE A 107 9.11 -4.49 -11.70
CA PHE A 107 9.14 -5.37 -10.55
C PHE A 107 8.54 -6.76 -10.85
N GLN A 108 7.38 -6.80 -11.50
CA GLN A 108 6.72 -8.06 -11.86
C GLN A 108 7.56 -8.88 -12.82
N ASN A 109 8.15 -8.26 -13.83
CA ASN A 109 9.07 -8.92 -14.78
C ASN A 109 10.34 -9.41 -14.06
N TYR A 110 10.89 -8.59 -13.16
CA TYR A 110 12.07 -9.00 -12.37
C TYR A 110 11.78 -10.25 -11.55
N VAL A 111 10.64 -10.33 -10.87
CA VAL A 111 10.25 -11.51 -10.09
C VAL A 111 10.04 -12.72 -10.97
N CYS A 112 9.32 -12.61 -12.09
CA CYS A 112 9.09 -13.72 -13.00
C CYS A 112 10.38 -14.28 -13.60
N ASN A 113 11.38 -13.45 -13.84
CA ASN A 113 12.64 -13.87 -14.45
C ASN A 113 13.66 -14.43 -13.45
N ASN A 114 13.54 -14.10 -12.16
CA ASN A 114 14.59 -14.41 -11.18
C ASN A 114 14.14 -15.30 -10.01
N LEU A 115 12.84 -15.40 -9.73
CA LEU A 115 12.35 -16.22 -8.63
C LEU A 115 12.28 -17.70 -9.06
N LYS A 116 12.85 -18.59 -8.26
CA LYS A 116 12.91 -20.05 -8.56
C LYS A 116 11.64 -20.77 -8.11
N ILE A 117 10.55 -20.57 -8.85
CA ILE A 117 9.26 -21.25 -8.72
C ILE A 117 8.71 -21.58 -10.12
N ASN A 118 7.59 -22.30 -10.21
CA ASN A 118 6.90 -22.53 -11.49
C ASN A 118 6.06 -21.32 -11.86
N PHE A 119 6.10 -20.92 -13.13
CA PHE A 119 5.25 -19.88 -13.70
C PHE A 119 4.43 -20.47 -14.84
N SER A 120 3.11 -20.20 -14.84
CA SER A 120 2.19 -20.67 -15.88
C SER A 120 1.31 -19.55 -16.37
N GLU A 121 1.20 -19.42 -17.70
CA GLU A 121 0.30 -18.45 -18.31
C GLU A 121 -1.05 -19.10 -18.63
N LYS A 122 -2.15 -18.55 -18.10
CA LYS A 122 -3.51 -19.00 -18.33
C LYS A 122 -4.46 -17.81 -18.37
N ASP A 123 -5.50 -17.88 -19.18
CA ASP A 123 -6.58 -16.89 -19.18
C ASP A 123 -7.26 -16.88 -17.79
N GLU A 124 -7.23 -15.74 -17.14
CA GLU A 124 -7.77 -15.56 -15.78
C GLU A 124 -9.29 -15.83 -15.69
N ASN A 125 -10.03 -15.60 -16.78
CA ASN A 125 -11.48 -15.75 -16.80
C ASN A 125 -11.95 -17.21 -16.71
N ILE A 126 -11.10 -18.18 -17.11
CA ILE A 126 -11.44 -19.62 -17.08
C ILE A 126 -10.98 -20.31 -15.80
N ILE A 127 -10.29 -19.60 -14.89
CA ILE A 127 -9.76 -20.19 -13.66
C ILE A 127 -10.86 -20.28 -12.61
N ASN A 128 -11.31 -21.50 -12.33
CA ASN A 128 -12.17 -21.83 -11.18
C ASN A 128 -11.32 -22.53 -10.11
N TYR A 129 -11.48 -22.19 -8.84
CA TYR A 129 -10.75 -22.80 -7.72
C TYR A 129 -10.93 -24.31 -7.63
N GLU A 130 -12.14 -24.81 -7.92
CA GLU A 130 -12.47 -26.24 -7.87
C GLU A 130 -11.65 -27.07 -8.84
N ASN A 131 -11.25 -26.49 -9.97
CA ASN A 131 -10.49 -27.16 -11.02
C ASN A 131 -8.95 -27.07 -10.82
N LEU A 132 -8.49 -26.44 -9.74
CA LEU A 132 -7.08 -26.33 -9.43
C LEU A 132 -6.66 -27.45 -8.49
N ASP A 133 -5.74 -28.31 -8.99
CA ASP A 133 -5.06 -29.29 -8.16
C ASP A 133 -4.01 -28.61 -7.28
N ALA A 134 -4.43 -28.18 -6.08
CA ALA A 134 -3.58 -27.52 -5.09
C ALA A 134 -4.13 -27.75 -3.67
N ASP A 135 -3.24 -27.84 -2.69
CA ASP A 135 -3.63 -27.87 -1.28
C ASP A 135 -4.12 -26.49 -0.83
N PHE A 136 -3.45 -25.42 -1.28
CA PHE A 136 -3.84 -24.04 -1.01
C PHE A 136 -3.71 -23.16 -2.25
N ILE A 137 -4.55 -22.14 -2.31
CA ILE A 137 -4.61 -21.13 -3.38
C ILE A 137 -4.50 -19.75 -2.75
N ILE A 138 -3.56 -18.90 -3.19
CA ILE A 138 -3.53 -17.48 -2.82
C ILE A 138 -4.06 -16.69 -4.01
N ASP A 139 -5.26 -16.11 -3.88
CA ASP A 139 -5.86 -15.32 -4.95
C ASP A 139 -5.47 -13.84 -4.84
N CYS A 140 -4.64 -13.39 -5.79
CA CYS A 140 -4.16 -12.01 -5.93
C CYS A 140 -4.71 -11.34 -7.21
N ARG A 141 -5.76 -11.87 -7.84
CA ARG A 141 -6.34 -11.38 -9.09
C ARG A 141 -7.13 -10.09 -8.88
N GLY A 142 -6.48 -8.97 -8.88
CA GLY A 142 -7.07 -7.63 -8.99
C GLY A 142 -8.36 -7.35 -8.21
N THR A 143 -9.09 -6.32 -8.63
CA THR A 143 -10.35 -5.88 -8.02
C THR A 143 -11.47 -6.91 -8.22
N PRO A 144 -12.29 -7.20 -7.20
CA PRO A 144 -13.42 -8.12 -7.34
C PRO A 144 -14.45 -7.61 -8.36
N LYS A 145 -15.11 -8.54 -9.08
CA LYS A 145 -16.17 -8.21 -10.06
C LYS A 145 -17.44 -7.71 -9.37
N THR A 146 -17.77 -8.24 -8.19
CA THR A 146 -18.90 -7.84 -7.34
C THR A 146 -18.45 -7.54 -5.92
N PHE A 147 -19.22 -6.75 -5.18
CA PHE A 147 -18.86 -6.32 -3.82
C PHE A 147 -19.80 -6.84 -2.72
N GLU A 148 -20.64 -7.82 -3.00
CA GLU A 148 -21.60 -8.40 -2.04
C GLU A 148 -20.90 -9.02 -0.82
N ASN A 149 -19.75 -9.64 -1.03
CA ASN A 149 -18.91 -10.24 0.01
C ASN A 149 -17.82 -9.30 0.53
N TYR A 150 -18.02 -7.98 0.40
CA TYR A 150 -17.07 -6.98 0.84
C TYR A 150 -17.74 -5.91 1.69
N ASP A 151 -17.06 -5.52 2.76
CA ASP A 151 -17.43 -4.37 3.56
C ASP A 151 -16.76 -3.12 3.01
N LYS A 152 -17.45 -1.99 3.11
CA LYS A 152 -16.90 -0.69 2.70
C LYS A 152 -15.97 -0.18 3.78
N LEU A 153 -14.76 0.19 3.39
CA LEU A 153 -13.84 0.95 4.23
C LEU A 153 -14.11 2.45 4.13
N VAL A 154 -13.88 3.15 5.23
CA VAL A 154 -14.12 4.60 5.33
C VAL A 154 -12.95 5.38 4.75
N ASN A 155 -13.23 6.28 3.83
CA ASN A 155 -12.23 7.17 3.24
C ASN A 155 -12.87 8.37 2.55
N PRO A 156 -12.25 9.57 2.58
CA PRO A 156 -12.81 10.75 1.94
C PRO A 156 -12.69 10.79 0.42
N LEU A 157 -11.87 9.93 -0.20
CA LEU A 157 -11.55 9.96 -1.64
C LEU A 157 -12.16 8.79 -2.41
N ASN A 158 -12.41 8.99 -3.70
CA ASN A 158 -12.98 7.93 -4.56
C ASN A 158 -12.59 8.02 -6.04
N CYS A 159 -11.67 8.92 -6.40
CA CYS A 159 -11.22 9.06 -7.78
C CYS A 159 -9.78 9.56 -7.83
N ALA A 160 -9.02 9.10 -8.81
CA ALA A 160 -7.66 9.55 -9.09
C ALA A 160 -7.51 9.95 -10.57
N LEU A 161 -6.77 11.04 -10.80
CA LEU A 161 -6.24 11.43 -12.10
C LEU A 161 -4.76 11.06 -12.10
N LEU A 162 -4.31 10.28 -13.08
CA LEU A 162 -2.93 9.83 -13.19
C LEU A 162 -2.25 10.49 -14.39
N ALA A 163 -1.01 10.91 -14.18
CA ALA A 163 -0.18 11.49 -15.23
C ALA A 163 1.29 11.17 -15.00
N GLU A 164 2.11 11.46 -16.01
CA GLU A 164 3.55 11.29 -15.96
C GLU A 164 4.22 12.62 -16.30
N LEU A 165 5.34 12.88 -15.64
CA LEU A 165 6.22 14.01 -15.92
C LEU A 165 7.59 13.48 -16.38
N PRO A 166 8.32 14.25 -17.19
CA PRO A 166 9.71 13.94 -17.50
C PRO A 166 10.53 13.80 -16.20
N LYS A 167 11.49 12.87 -16.20
CA LYS A 167 12.47 12.74 -15.13
C LYS A 167 13.25 14.04 -14.97
N LYS A 168 13.53 14.43 -13.73
CA LYS A 168 14.46 15.50 -13.39
C LYS A 168 15.81 14.91 -13.02
N GLU A 169 16.89 15.54 -13.41
CA GLU A 169 18.25 15.08 -13.13
C GLU A 169 18.52 14.95 -11.64
N ASN A 170 18.17 15.96 -10.84
CA ASN A 170 18.31 15.99 -9.39
C ASN A 170 16.95 15.91 -8.70
N ASP A 171 16.17 14.84 -8.97
CA ASP A 171 14.87 14.68 -8.33
C ASP A 171 15.01 14.26 -6.86
N VAL A 172 13.95 14.52 -6.10
CA VAL A 172 13.91 14.19 -4.67
C VAL A 172 13.95 12.67 -4.45
N LYS A 173 14.53 12.24 -3.33
CA LYS A 173 14.61 10.82 -2.95
C LYS A 173 13.53 10.44 -1.93
N TYR A 174 12.34 11.01 -2.04
CA TYR A 174 11.19 10.76 -1.17
C TYR A 174 9.88 10.90 -1.95
N THR A 175 8.82 10.28 -1.46
CA THR A 175 7.47 10.53 -1.97
C THR A 175 7.01 11.91 -1.50
N ARG A 176 6.41 12.72 -2.38
CA ARG A 176 5.71 13.94 -1.95
C ARG A 176 4.21 13.66 -1.91
N CYS A 177 3.59 14.05 -0.82
CA CYS A 177 2.14 14.05 -0.62
C CYS A 177 1.68 15.50 -0.43
N VAL A 178 1.13 16.10 -1.48
CA VAL A 178 0.77 17.52 -1.52
C VAL A 178 -0.73 17.68 -1.30
N ALA A 179 -1.17 18.28 -0.19
CA ALA A 179 -2.58 18.61 0.01
C ALA A 179 -3.05 19.61 -1.04
N THR A 180 -4.27 19.43 -1.55
CA THR A 180 -4.92 20.24 -2.57
C THR A 180 -6.29 20.72 -2.09
N PRO A 181 -6.96 21.64 -2.78
CA PRO A 181 -8.33 22.04 -2.40
C PRO A 181 -9.33 20.88 -2.37
N ASP A 182 -9.08 19.81 -3.14
CA ASP A 182 -10.06 18.75 -3.40
C ASP A 182 -9.65 17.38 -2.83
N GLY A 183 -8.47 17.29 -2.20
CA GLY A 183 -7.86 16.06 -1.72
C GLY A 183 -6.35 16.21 -1.60
N TRP A 184 -5.58 15.32 -2.26
CA TRP A 184 -4.12 15.42 -2.28
C TRP A 184 -3.52 14.84 -3.56
N CYS A 185 -2.24 15.14 -3.79
CA CYS A 185 -1.46 14.61 -4.90
C CYS A 185 -0.26 13.84 -4.41
N PHE A 186 0.06 12.74 -5.08
CA PHE A 186 1.38 12.13 -4.95
C PHE A 186 2.33 12.56 -6.06
N TYR A 187 3.62 12.54 -5.75
CA TYR A 187 4.72 12.71 -6.68
C TYR A 187 5.76 11.64 -6.34
N ILE A 188 5.98 10.70 -7.27
CA ILE A 188 6.82 9.51 -7.11
C ILE A 188 7.90 9.53 -8.19
N PRO A 189 9.15 9.88 -7.85
CA PRO A 189 10.27 9.83 -8.79
C PRO A 189 10.60 8.39 -9.16
N LEU A 190 10.62 8.06 -10.44
CA LEU A 190 11.00 6.76 -10.98
C LEU A 190 12.33 6.86 -11.75
N PRO A 191 12.97 5.75 -12.10
CA PRO A 191 14.23 5.76 -12.84
C PRO A 191 14.19 6.54 -14.15
N THR A 192 13.07 6.51 -14.89
CA THR A 192 12.96 7.10 -16.23
C THR A 192 11.97 8.27 -16.34
N LYS A 193 11.07 8.43 -15.37
CA LYS A 193 9.99 9.42 -15.35
C LYS A 193 9.58 9.73 -13.93
N THR A 194 8.65 10.65 -13.74
CA THR A 194 7.99 10.86 -12.45
C THR A 194 6.51 10.55 -12.58
N SER A 195 6.00 9.67 -11.75
CA SER A 195 4.58 9.37 -11.64
C SER A 195 3.90 10.38 -10.71
N VAL A 196 2.81 10.98 -11.17
CA VAL A 196 2.01 11.92 -10.38
C VAL A 196 0.54 11.55 -10.43
N GLY A 197 -0.15 11.74 -9.32
CA GLY A 197 -1.58 11.48 -9.26
C GLY A 197 -2.31 12.48 -8.38
N TYR A 198 -3.52 12.86 -8.79
CA TYR A 198 -4.42 13.76 -8.09
C TYR A 198 -5.62 12.96 -7.59
N LEU A 199 -5.72 12.79 -6.26
CA LEU A 199 -6.80 12.08 -5.62
C LEU A 199 -7.86 13.07 -5.11
N TYR A 200 -9.12 12.82 -5.41
CA TYR A 200 -10.22 13.70 -5.06
C TYR A 200 -11.52 12.93 -4.86
N ASN A 201 -12.55 13.62 -4.37
CA ASN A 201 -13.90 13.09 -4.24
C ASN A 201 -14.78 13.61 -5.39
N ASN A 202 -15.17 12.75 -6.32
CA ASN A 202 -15.97 13.13 -7.49
C ASN A 202 -17.43 13.51 -7.17
N LYS A 203 -17.89 13.26 -5.92
CA LYS A 203 -19.18 13.73 -5.43
C LYS A 203 -19.13 15.16 -4.87
N ILE A 204 -17.92 15.66 -4.59
CA ILE A 204 -17.69 17.00 -4.05
C ILE A 204 -17.10 17.94 -5.10
N THR A 205 -16.20 17.43 -5.93
CA THR A 205 -15.45 18.20 -6.93
C THR A 205 -15.66 17.60 -8.31
N THR A 206 -15.96 18.43 -9.29
CA THR A 206 -16.11 17.99 -10.68
C THR A 206 -14.79 17.58 -11.31
N LEU A 207 -14.84 16.69 -12.31
CA LEU A 207 -13.67 16.25 -13.04
C LEU A 207 -12.88 17.43 -13.66
N ASN A 208 -13.57 18.39 -14.24
CA ASN A 208 -12.93 19.55 -14.86
C ASN A 208 -12.13 20.36 -13.83
N LYS A 209 -12.75 20.67 -12.68
CA LYS A 209 -12.07 21.40 -11.60
C LYS A 209 -10.85 20.65 -11.06
N ALA A 210 -10.97 19.33 -10.81
CA ALA A 210 -9.86 18.50 -10.39
C ALA A 210 -8.73 18.49 -11.43
N THR A 211 -9.08 18.37 -12.71
CA THR A 211 -8.13 18.40 -13.83
C THR A 211 -7.38 19.74 -13.91
N ASP A 212 -8.09 20.86 -13.78
CA ASP A 212 -7.48 22.20 -13.84
C ASP A 212 -6.53 22.44 -12.67
N ASN A 213 -6.94 22.03 -11.45
CA ASN A 213 -6.10 22.11 -10.27
C ASN A 213 -4.84 21.23 -10.41
N PHE A 214 -4.97 20.03 -10.96
CA PHE A 214 -3.84 19.12 -11.18
C PHE A 214 -2.86 19.68 -12.21
N LYS A 215 -3.36 20.17 -13.35
CA LYS A 215 -2.54 20.81 -14.38
C LYS A 215 -1.80 22.04 -13.84
N LYS A 216 -2.48 22.87 -13.04
CA LYS A 216 -1.87 24.05 -12.42
C LYS A 216 -0.76 23.67 -11.41
N LEU A 217 -0.97 22.63 -10.60
CA LEU A 217 -0.05 22.23 -9.53
C LEU A 217 1.26 21.64 -10.07
N PHE A 218 1.18 20.72 -11.01
CA PHE A 218 2.35 19.99 -11.55
C PHE A 218 2.68 20.32 -13.00
N LYS A 219 2.02 21.29 -13.62
CA LYS A 219 2.16 21.60 -15.07
C LYS A 219 1.95 20.39 -15.98
N VAL A 220 1.03 19.50 -15.58
CA VAL A 220 0.69 18.30 -16.32
C VAL A 220 0.09 18.69 -17.67
N LYS A 221 0.66 18.18 -18.76
CA LYS A 221 0.17 18.46 -20.14
C LYS A 221 -1.05 17.60 -20.47
N LYS A 222 -1.04 16.33 -20.06
CA LYS A 222 -2.06 15.33 -20.39
C LYS A 222 -2.38 14.48 -19.17
N ILE A 223 -3.68 14.20 -18.95
CA ILE A 223 -4.12 13.16 -18.02
C ILE A 223 -4.08 11.84 -18.76
N ASN A 224 -3.32 10.88 -18.25
CA ASN A 224 -3.16 9.56 -18.86
C ASN A 224 -4.36 8.66 -18.54
N HIS A 225 -4.80 8.68 -17.27
CA HIS A 225 -5.88 7.83 -16.80
C HIS A 225 -6.75 8.56 -15.77
N ILE A 226 -8.05 8.24 -15.79
CA ILE A 226 -9.02 8.62 -14.78
C ILE A 226 -9.43 7.30 -14.11
N PHE A 227 -9.21 7.19 -12.82
CA PHE A 227 -9.37 5.95 -12.08
C PHE A 227 -10.36 6.15 -10.91
N PRO A 228 -11.67 5.89 -11.12
CA PRO A 228 -12.61 5.81 -10.01
C PRO A 228 -12.33 4.54 -9.19
N PHE A 229 -12.39 4.66 -7.87
CA PHE A 229 -12.13 3.53 -6.98
C PHE A 229 -13.10 3.49 -5.80
N ARG A 230 -13.22 2.31 -5.23
CA ARG A 230 -13.88 2.06 -3.94
C ARG A 230 -12.85 1.58 -2.95
N GLN A 231 -13.13 1.77 -1.68
CA GLN A 231 -12.33 1.23 -0.60
C GLN A 231 -13.14 0.16 0.09
N TYR A 232 -12.55 -1.00 0.26
CA TYR A 232 -13.25 -2.20 0.70
C TYR A 232 -12.29 -3.21 1.32
N ILE A 233 -12.87 -4.14 2.08
CA ILE A 233 -12.22 -5.34 2.60
C ILE A 233 -13.14 -6.53 2.42
N SER A 234 -12.60 -7.70 2.11
CA SER A 234 -13.36 -8.94 2.07
C SER A 234 -13.92 -9.30 3.44
N LYS A 235 -15.19 -9.71 3.50
CA LYS A 235 -15.81 -10.27 4.71
C LYS A 235 -15.14 -11.58 5.11
N ASN A 236 -14.68 -12.35 4.13
CA ASN A 236 -14.05 -13.66 4.30
C ASN A 236 -12.67 -13.66 3.62
N PRO A 237 -11.59 -13.26 4.32
CA PRO A 237 -10.22 -13.36 3.81
C PRO A 237 -9.79 -14.77 3.43
N ILE A 238 -10.42 -15.79 4.05
CA ILE A 238 -10.20 -17.21 3.76
C ILE A 238 -11.52 -17.83 3.33
N ILE A 239 -11.54 -18.46 2.13
CA ILE A 239 -12.70 -19.12 1.55
C ILE A 239 -12.45 -20.63 1.55
N ASP A 240 -13.43 -21.41 2.03
CA ASP A 240 -13.43 -22.88 2.05
C ASP A 240 -12.15 -23.50 2.64
N LYS A 241 -11.55 -22.84 3.64
CA LYS A 241 -10.30 -23.25 4.33
C LYS A 241 -9.09 -23.35 3.41
N ARG A 242 -9.22 -23.08 2.12
CA ARG A 242 -8.25 -23.39 1.09
C ARG A 242 -7.85 -22.18 0.25
N VAL A 243 -8.75 -21.23 -0.01
CA VAL A 243 -8.48 -20.06 -0.84
C VAL A 243 -8.22 -18.85 0.05
N LEU A 244 -7.05 -18.27 -0.06
CA LEU A 244 -6.53 -17.18 0.77
C LEU A 244 -6.46 -15.91 -0.09
N LEU A 245 -7.18 -14.86 0.29
CA LEU A 245 -7.22 -13.63 -0.51
C LEU A 245 -6.06 -12.69 -0.16
N ASN A 246 -5.42 -12.10 -1.18
CA ASN A 246 -4.41 -11.06 -0.99
C ASN A 246 -4.53 -9.96 -2.07
N GLY A 247 -3.85 -8.84 -1.86
CA GLY A 247 -3.89 -7.71 -2.79
C GLY A 247 -5.27 -7.07 -2.93
N ASN A 248 -5.55 -6.53 -4.11
CA ASN A 248 -6.86 -5.92 -4.38
C ASN A 248 -8.01 -6.93 -4.41
N LYS A 249 -7.74 -8.23 -4.41
CA LYS A 249 -8.76 -9.24 -4.20
C LYS A 249 -9.25 -9.27 -2.75
N LEU A 250 -8.39 -8.94 -1.81
CA LEU A 250 -8.69 -8.87 -0.38
C LEU A 250 -9.23 -7.51 0.03
N PHE A 251 -8.50 -6.43 -0.30
CA PHE A 251 -8.84 -5.08 0.13
C PHE A 251 -8.30 -4.02 -0.82
N PHE A 252 -8.84 -2.82 -0.73
CA PHE A 252 -8.28 -1.62 -1.32
C PHE A 252 -8.43 -0.42 -0.38
N LEU A 253 -7.33 0.29 -0.16
CA LEU A 253 -7.24 1.58 0.53
C LEU A 253 -6.48 2.58 -0.33
N GLU A 254 -6.72 3.88 -0.10
CA GLU A 254 -5.95 4.93 -0.77
C GLU A 254 -4.45 4.84 -0.43
N PRO A 255 -3.57 5.33 -1.33
CA PRO A 255 -2.13 5.11 -1.19
C PRO A 255 -1.40 6.14 -0.32
N LEU A 256 -2.06 6.91 0.55
CA LEU A 256 -1.45 8.04 1.27
C LEU A 256 -0.14 7.68 1.98
N GLU A 257 -0.09 6.51 2.62
CA GLU A 257 1.05 6.03 3.39
C GLU A 257 1.90 4.99 2.67
N ALA A 258 1.61 4.73 1.37
CA ALA A 258 2.26 3.67 0.60
C ALA A 258 2.21 2.28 1.30
N THR A 259 1.13 2.01 2.05
CA THR A 259 0.99 0.83 2.92
C THR A 259 0.69 -0.45 2.16
N ALA A 260 0.17 -0.37 0.94
CA ALA A 260 -0.31 -1.53 0.19
C ALA A 260 0.72 -2.67 0.11
N MET A 261 1.97 -2.37 -0.25
CA MET A 261 3.03 -3.37 -0.39
C MET A 261 3.38 -4.04 0.95
N GLY A 262 3.44 -3.25 2.03
CA GLY A 262 3.65 -3.76 3.39
C GLY A 262 2.50 -4.65 3.85
N THR A 263 1.26 -4.26 3.54
CA THR A 263 0.07 -5.04 3.88
C THR A 263 -0.01 -6.34 3.09
N TYR A 264 0.40 -6.36 1.82
CA TYR A 264 0.46 -7.61 1.05
C TYR A 264 1.46 -8.60 1.64
N LEU A 265 2.62 -8.12 2.12
CA LEU A 265 3.60 -8.95 2.83
C LEU A 265 3.07 -9.43 4.18
N TRP A 266 2.42 -8.55 4.95
CA TRP A 266 1.78 -8.93 6.21
C TRP A 266 0.72 -10.01 6.01
N THR A 267 -0.14 -9.84 5.01
CA THR A 267 -1.16 -10.83 4.64
C THR A 267 -0.52 -12.16 4.25
N ALA A 268 0.54 -12.14 3.44
CA ALA A 268 1.27 -13.35 3.06
C ALA A 268 1.89 -14.04 4.29
N ARG A 269 2.38 -13.29 5.28
CA ARG A 269 2.86 -13.80 6.57
C ARG A 269 1.72 -14.47 7.37
N CYS A 270 0.55 -13.84 7.46
CA CYS A 270 -0.61 -14.43 8.14
C CYS A 270 -1.05 -15.75 7.46
N HIS A 271 -1.06 -15.77 6.13
CA HIS A 271 -1.33 -16.98 5.36
C HIS A 271 -0.30 -18.08 5.63
N PHE A 272 0.98 -17.71 5.71
CA PHE A 272 2.04 -18.65 6.05
C PHE A 272 1.83 -19.25 7.45
N SER A 273 1.49 -18.44 8.43
CA SER A 273 1.20 -18.89 9.79
C SER A 273 -0.02 -19.82 9.84
N TYR A 274 -1.06 -19.55 9.04
CA TYR A 274 -2.20 -20.44 8.89
C TYR A 274 -1.82 -21.80 8.33
N ILE A 275 -0.99 -21.83 7.28
CA ILE A 275 -0.63 -23.09 6.57
C ILE A 275 0.40 -23.90 7.37
N PHE A 276 1.33 -23.27 8.07
CA PHE A 276 2.52 -23.93 8.63
C PHE A 276 2.69 -23.78 10.15
N GLU A 277 2.08 -22.76 10.79
CA GLU A 277 2.30 -22.44 12.19
C GLU A 277 1.04 -22.68 13.06
N ASN A 278 0.09 -23.48 12.56
CA ASN A 278 -1.14 -23.89 13.26
C ASN A 278 -2.08 -22.72 13.69
N TRP A 279 -2.03 -21.60 13.00
CA TRP A 279 -3.03 -20.57 13.22
C TRP A 279 -4.42 -21.07 12.75
N THR A 280 -5.45 -20.74 13.50
CA THR A 280 -6.84 -20.99 13.09
C THR A 280 -7.27 -19.98 12.03
N ILE A 281 -8.32 -20.31 11.26
CA ILE A 281 -8.95 -19.37 10.33
C ILE A 281 -9.32 -18.07 11.05
N LYS A 282 -9.98 -18.18 12.19
CA LYS A 282 -10.41 -17.04 12.99
C LYS A 282 -9.24 -16.12 13.36
N GLN A 283 -8.16 -16.68 13.92
CA GLN A 283 -6.96 -15.90 14.27
C GLN A 283 -6.36 -15.19 13.03
N THR A 284 -6.26 -15.92 11.91
CA THR A 284 -5.69 -15.38 10.68
C THR A 284 -6.51 -14.21 10.13
N GLU A 285 -7.83 -14.38 10.05
CA GLU A 285 -8.74 -13.35 9.58
C GLU A 285 -8.79 -12.13 10.49
N GLU A 286 -8.78 -12.34 11.81
CA GLU A 286 -8.72 -11.26 12.80
C GLU A 286 -7.44 -10.45 12.66
N GLN A 287 -6.28 -11.09 12.51
CA GLN A 287 -4.99 -10.40 12.33
C GLN A 287 -4.94 -9.60 11.03
N ILE A 288 -5.46 -10.15 9.94
CA ILE A 288 -5.53 -9.46 8.64
C ILE A 288 -6.45 -8.24 8.72
N LYS A 289 -7.67 -8.42 9.26
CA LYS A 289 -8.67 -7.36 9.36
C LYS A 289 -8.23 -6.25 10.30
N ASP A 290 -7.72 -6.59 11.48
CA ASP A 290 -7.20 -5.64 12.46
C ASP A 290 -6.10 -4.76 11.85
N HIS A 291 -5.15 -5.36 11.14
CA HIS A 291 -4.09 -4.61 10.45
C HIS A 291 -4.66 -3.62 9.42
N ILE A 292 -5.62 -4.05 8.60
CA ILE A 292 -6.22 -3.19 7.56
C ILE A 292 -7.05 -2.06 8.18
N PHE A 293 -7.81 -2.33 9.25
CA PHE A 293 -8.57 -1.30 9.97
C PHE A 293 -7.64 -0.30 10.68
N LYS A 294 -6.54 -0.74 11.27
CA LYS A 294 -5.53 0.17 11.83
C LYS A 294 -4.94 1.09 10.77
N ILE A 295 -4.66 0.57 9.58
CA ILE A 295 -4.19 1.39 8.45
C ILE A 295 -5.27 2.38 8.00
N GLN A 296 -6.53 1.95 7.86
CA GLN A 296 -7.64 2.86 7.56
C GLN A 296 -7.70 4.02 8.55
N ASN A 297 -7.70 3.71 9.84
CA ASN A 297 -7.80 4.72 10.90
C ASN A 297 -6.60 5.66 10.89
N PHE A 298 -5.41 5.12 10.62
CA PHE A 298 -4.20 5.94 10.48
C PHE A 298 -4.25 6.86 9.25
N ILE A 299 -4.76 6.40 8.12
CA ILE A 299 -5.00 7.24 6.94
C ILE A 299 -6.01 8.35 7.28
N LEU A 300 -7.13 8.02 7.95
CA LEU A 300 -8.12 9.00 8.38
C LEU A 300 -7.55 10.03 9.36
N TYR A 301 -6.61 9.62 10.21
CA TYR A 301 -5.92 10.54 11.13
C TYR A 301 -5.22 11.69 10.40
N HIS A 302 -4.74 11.49 9.19
CA HIS A 302 -4.16 12.55 8.38
C HIS A 302 -5.17 13.65 8.02
N TYR A 303 -6.45 13.32 8.02
CA TYR A 303 -7.56 14.26 7.77
C TYR A 303 -8.20 14.81 9.06
N SER A 304 -7.73 14.44 10.24
CA SER A 304 -8.27 14.86 11.55
C SER A 304 -8.24 16.37 11.74
N ASN A 305 -7.24 17.03 11.16
CA ASN A 305 -7.13 18.48 11.08
C ASN A 305 -7.30 18.97 9.64
N TYR A 306 -7.60 20.25 9.49
CA TYR A 306 -7.58 20.87 8.18
C TYR A 306 -6.13 20.92 7.64
N SER A 307 -6.02 20.95 6.31
CA SER A 307 -4.81 21.40 5.63
C SER A 307 -4.78 22.96 5.61
N ILE A 308 -3.97 23.54 4.75
CA ILE A 308 -4.09 25.00 4.48
C ILE A 308 -5.48 25.35 3.91
N TYR A 309 -6.23 24.35 3.43
CA TYR A 309 -7.57 24.50 2.85
C TYR A 309 -8.65 24.18 3.89
N LYS A 310 -9.64 25.07 4.05
CA LYS A 310 -10.78 24.93 4.99
C LYS A 310 -12.11 24.87 4.23
N ASN A 311 -12.15 24.20 3.10
CA ASN A 311 -13.29 24.15 2.19
C ASN A 311 -14.19 22.91 2.42
N LYS A 312 -15.17 22.71 1.51
CA LYS A 312 -16.16 21.63 1.60
C LYS A 312 -15.52 20.24 1.70
N PHE A 313 -14.45 19.96 0.90
CA PHE A 313 -13.78 18.67 0.95
C PHE A 313 -13.11 18.42 2.31
N TRP A 314 -12.32 19.37 2.81
CA TRP A 314 -11.60 19.21 4.07
C TRP A 314 -12.52 19.18 5.30
N LYS A 315 -13.66 19.89 5.26
CA LYS A 315 -14.72 19.75 6.27
C LYS A 315 -15.33 18.35 6.27
N TYR A 316 -15.63 17.81 5.08
CA TYR A 316 -16.14 16.45 4.93
C TYR A 316 -15.12 15.40 5.42
N ALA A 317 -13.86 15.51 5.04
CA ALA A 317 -12.82 14.58 5.44
C ALA A 317 -12.58 14.59 6.97
N LYS A 318 -12.57 15.77 7.59
CA LYS A 318 -12.48 15.92 9.04
C LYS A 318 -13.69 15.28 9.75
N ASN A 319 -14.91 15.51 9.25
CA ASN A 319 -16.11 14.91 9.83
C ASN A 319 -16.09 13.38 9.75
N LEU A 320 -15.54 12.82 8.67
CA LEU A 320 -15.37 11.35 8.58
C LEU A 320 -14.44 10.83 9.68
N TRP A 321 -13.34 11.51 9.98
CA TRP A 321 -12.48 11.15 11.11
C TRP A 321 -13.24 11.21 12.44
N GLU A 322 -13.96 12.31 12.69
CA GLU A 322 -14.69 12.55 13.94
C GLU A 322 -15.86 11.57 14.18
N THR A 323 -16.42 10.99 13.11
CA THR A 323 -17.55 10.05 13.16
C THR A 323 -17.16 8.59 13.01
N THR A 324 -15.89 8.28 12.74
CA THR A 324 -15.40 6.90 12.64
C THR A 324 -14.88 6.44 13.99
N GLU A 325 -15.27 5.25 14.42
CA GLU A 325 -14.76 4.64 15.65
C GLU A 325 -13.25 4.39 15.53
N THR A 326 -12.47 5.05 16.36
CA THR A 326 -11.00 5.02 16.36
C THR A 326 -10.41 4.77 17.75
N ASP A 327 -11.18 4.18 18.66
CA ASP A 327 -10.87 4.07 20.10
C ASP A 327 -9.45 3.59 20.42
N THR A 328 -8.96 2.60 19.69
CA THR A 328 -7.59 2.09 19.87
C THR A 328 -6.54 3.10 19.45
N LEU A 329 -6.74 3.75 18.30
CA LEU A 329 -5.81 4.76 17.78
C LEU A 329 -5.78 5.99 18.70
N ASP A 330 -6.94 6.44 19.19
CA ASP A 330 -7.01 7.59 20.11
C ASP A 330 -6.28 7.33 21.43
N LYS A 331 -6.40 6.12 22.00
CA LYS A 331 -5.64 5.73 23.18
C LYS A 331 -4.14 5.73 22.95
N GLU A 332 -3.69 5.17 21.82
CA GLU A 332 -2.29 5.13 21.46
C GLU A 332 -1.74 6.53 21.15
N LEU A 333 -2.48 7.36 20.39
CA LEU A 333 -2.10 8.75 20.12
C LEU A 333 -2.02 9.58 21.41
N ASN A 334 -2.94 9.41 22.35
CA ASN A 334 -2.90 10.08 23.64
C ASN A 334 -1.69 9.65 24.49
N THR A 335 -1.27 8.41 24.38
CA THR A 335 -0.03 7.93 25.00
C THR A 335 1.19 8.57 24.34
N ILE A 336 1.25 8.57 23.01
CA ILE A 336 2.36 9.15 22.23
C ILE A 336 2.54 10.65 22.51
N LYS A 337 1.45 11.41 22.72
CA LYS A 337 1.50 12.83 23.09
C LYS A 337 2.29 13.10 24.39
N LYS A 338 2.33 12.15 25.29
CA LYS A 338 3.02 12.25 26.60
C LYS A 338 4.50 11.94 26.53
N PHE A 339 5.00 11.35 25.43
CA PHE A 339 6.41 11.01 25.31
C PHE A 339 7.28 12.26 25.18
N THR A 340 8.35 12.29 25.96
CA THR A 340 9.47 13.22 25.82
C THR A 340 10.44 12.72 24.74
N ASN A 341 11.32 13.60 24.24
CA ASN A 341 12.35 13.18 23.29
C ASN A 341 13.30 12.10 23.85
N ILE A 342 13.53 12.10 25.17
CA ILE A 342 14.37 11.10 25.85
C ILE A 342 13.69 9.72 25.89
N GLU A 343 12.39 9.68 26.13
CA GLU A 343 11.60 8.43 26.10
C GLU A 343 11.52 7.87 24.67
N TYR A 344 11.45 8.75 23.69
CA TYR A 344 11.52 8.36 22.29
C TYR A 344 12.81 7.62 21.94
N GLU A 345 13.96 8.11 22.31
CA GLU A 345 15.26 7.45 22.05
C GLU A 345 15.34 6.06 22.72
N LYS A 346 14.70 5.87 23.89
CA LYS A 346 14.64 4.58 24.58
C LYS A 346 13.67 3.59 23.92
N THR A 347 12.59 4.09 23.31
CA THR A 347 11.55 3.25 22.67
C THR A 347 11.77 3.02 21.19
N ARG A 348 12.85 3.55 20.63
CA ARG A 348 13.19 3.54 19.20
C ARG A 348 13.25 2.12 18.57
N SER A 349 13.39 1.08 19.36
CA SER A 349 13.48 -0.31 18.89
C SER A 349 12.14 -1.02 18.78
N SER A 350 11.08 -0.50 19.35
CA SER A 350 9.79 -1.17 19.38
C SER A 350 8.79 -0.50 18.45
N ASP A 351 8.42 -1.22 17.45
CA ASP A 351 7.15 -1.25 16.74
C ASP A 351 6.77 -0.05 15.88
N TYR A 352 7.08 -0.20 14.61
CA TYR A 352 6.45 0.52 13.51
C TYR A 352 4.98 0.12 13.38
N GLN A 353 4.13 0.55 14.30
CA GLN A 353 2.73 0.12 14.36
C GLN A 353 1.88 0.72 13.24
N TYR A 354 2.21 1.94 12.80
CA TYR A 354 1.43 2.67 11.82
C TYR A 354 2.25 2.95 10.56
N ALA A 355 2.19 2.09 9.57
CA ALA A 355 2.86 2.27 8.29
C ALA A 355 4.33 2.70 8.42
N GLN A 356 4.98 2.28 9.51
CA GLN A 356 6.36 2.61 9.91
C GLN A 356 6.58 4.05 10.39
N TRP A 357 5.52 4.73 10.73
CA TRP A 357 5.64 5.93 11.52
C TRP A 357 6.05 5.58 12.94
N HIS A 358 7.15 6.19 13.38
CA HIS A 358 7.53 6.14 14.78
C HIS A 358 6.85 7.27 15.57
N GLN A 359 6.89 7.18 16.87
CA GLN A 359 6.20 8.08 17.79
C GLN A 359 6.52 9.56 17.53
N THR A 360 7.76 9.91 17.21
CA THR A 360 8.13 11.29 16.89
C THR A 360 7.43 11.83 15.65
N SER A 361 7.29 11.03 14.60
CA SER A 361 6.58 11.46 13.39
C SER A 361 5.10 11.68 13.67
N ILE A 362 4.48 10.81 14.48
CA ILE A 362 3.09 10.97 14.91
C ILE A 362 2.93 12.24 15.76
N LYS A 363 3.86 12.47 16.70
CA LYS A 363 3.88 13.68 17.52
C LYS A 363 4.02 14.94 16.68
N GLN A 364 4.98 14.98 15.74
CA GLN A 364 5.17 16.10 14.82
C GLN A 364 3.91 16.36 13.98
N TRP A 365 3.23 15.31 13.52
CA TRP A 365 1.99 15.44 12.78
C TRP A 365 0.89 16.02 13.66
N TYR A 366 0.79 15.55 14.87
CA TYR A 366 -0.20 16.04 15.83
C TYR A 366 0.02 17.52 16.20
N GLU A 367 1.28 17.92 16.42
CA GLU A 367 1.68 19.26 16.80
C GLU A 367 1.82 20.24 15.61
N LYS A 368 1.55 19.78 14.38
CA LYS A 368 1.81 20.59 13.18
C LYS A 368 1.07 21.92 13.10
N ASP A 369 -0.01 22.06 13.85
CA ASP A 369 -0.85 23.26 13.89
C ASP A 369 -0.85 23.97 15.28
N VAL A 370 -0.02 23.51 16.21
CA VAL A 370 0.17 24.12 17.57
C VAL A 370 1.17 25.30 17.59
#